data_811ff955585bd09d81e850e6e76bd1e1
#
_entry.id   811ff955585bd09d81e850e6e76bd1e1
#
_cell.length_a   1.000
_cell.length_b   1.000
_cell.length_c   1.000
_cell.angle_alpha   90.00
_cell.angle_beta   90.00
_cell.angle_gamma   90.00
#
_symmetry.space_group_name_H-M   'P 1'
#
loop_
_entity.id
_entity.type
_entity.pdbx_description
1 polymer ?
#
loop_
_entity_poly.entity_id
_entity_poly.type
_entity_poly.pdbx_seq_one_letter_code
_entity_poly.pdbx_strand_id
1 'polypeptide(L)'
;MAEDELPGAEELPVKEIESVPAPERTWKPKTALGKMVQDGTINDIDEIFNKGYQIMEAEIVDHLLPNMEEDLLLIGQAKGKFGGGQRRIFKQTQKKTKEGNKIHFKVCAVIGNRNGFVGVGMGKSKETVPARDKAKHAARLNLIRVRRGCGSWEAGATEPNSIPF
;
A
#
# COMPACT_ATOMS: atom_id res chain seq x y z
N MET A 1 45.36 -11.59 41.05
CA MET A 1 44.14 -11.17 40.35
C MET A 1 44.57 -10.81 38.96
N ALA A 2 44.36 -11.68 38.02
CA ALA A 2 44.65 -11.46 36.63
C ALA A 2 43.32 -11.09 35.97
N GLU A 3 43.27 -9.90 35.39
CA GLU A 3 42.13 -9.43 34.60
C GLU A 3 42.28 -10.05 33.20
N ASP A 4 41.37 -10.97 32.83
CA ASP A 4 41.26 -11.53 31.49
C ASP A 4 40.67 -10.46 30.55
N GLU A 5 41.51 -9.82 29.76
CA GLU A 5 41.10 -9.02 28.59
C GLU A 5 40.54 -9.93 27.49
N LEU A 6 39.27 -9.75 27.21
CA LEU A 6 38.60 -10.37 26.05
C LEU A 6 39.13 -9.78 24.75
N PRO A 7 39.52 -10.58 23.76
CA PRO A 7 40.00 -10.11 22.46
C PRO A 7 38.88 -9.38 21.70
N GLY A 8 39.28 -8.23 21.12
CA GLY A 8 38.40 -7.30 20.43
C GLY A 8 37.56 -7.96 19.32
N ALA A 9 36.29 -7.61 19.31
CA ALA A 9 35.39 -7.92 18.21
C ALA A 9 35.86 -7.16 16.97
N GLU A 10 36.42 -7.89 16.00
CA GLU A 10 36.63 -7.38 14.65
C GLU A 10 35.27 -7.05 14.03
N GLU A 11 35.00 -5.77 13.84
CA GLU A 11 33.86 -5.30 13.07
C GLU A 11 34.02 -5.75 11.61
N LEU A 12 33.24 -6.72 11.21
CA LEU A 12 33.14 -7.14 9.81
C LEU A 12 32.63 -5.95 8.98
N PRO A 13 33.27 -5.62 7.83
CA PRO A 13 32.84 -4.51 7.01
C PRO A 13 31.40 -4.79 6.52
N VAL A 14 30.47 -3.92 6.90
CA VAL A 14 29.12 -3.88 6.36
C VAL A 14 29.27 -3.56 4.87
N LYS A 15 29.16 -4.59 4.02
CA LYS A 15 29.04 -4.37 2.58
C LYS A 15 27.75 -3.59 2.37
N GLU A 16 27.90 -2.33 1.96
CA GLU A 16 26.80 -1.56 1.38
C GLU A 16 26.18 -2.40 0.27
N ILE A 17 24.97 -2.85 0.49
CA ILE A 17 24.17 -3.49 -0.56
C ILE A 17 23.81 -2.37 -1.52
N GLU A 18 24.62 -2.22 -2.58
CA GLU A 18 24.25 -1.39 -3.72
C GLU A 18 22.83 -1.79 -4.12
N SER A 19 21.88 -0.88 -3.93
CA SER A 19 20.50 -1.05 -4.35
C SER A 19 20.51 -1.21 -5.88
N VAL A 20 20.33 -2.44 -6.34
CA VAL A 20 20.13 -2.72 -7.76
C VAL A 20 18.94 -1.86 -8.20
N PRO A 21 19.12 -0.92 -9.14
CA PRO A 21 18.03 -0.10 -9.61
C PRO A 21 16.94 -1.04 -10.16
N ALA A 22 15.73 -0.91 -9.62
CA ALA A 22 14.59 -1.67 -10.12
C ALA A 22 14.47 -1.41 -11.63
N PRO A 23 14.24 -2.45 -12.46
CA PRO A 23 14.13 -2.27 -13.89
C PRO A 23 13.05 -1.21 -14.18
N GLU A 24 13.44 -0.14 -14.83
CA GLU A 24 12.54 0.91 -15.26
C GLU A 24 11.48 0.28 -16.18
N ARG A 25 10.34 -0.05 -15.60
CA ARG A 25 9.18 -0.50 -16.37
C ARG A 25 8.67 0.72 -17.11
N THR A 26 9.07 0.89 -18.36
CA THR A 26 8.54 1.92 -19.24
C THR A 26 7.02 1.69 -19.37
N TRP A 27 6.26 2.44 -18.57
CA TRP A 27 4.81 2.40 -18.63
C TRP A 27 4.33 2.94 -19.99
N LYS A 28 3.46 2.17 -20.64
CA LYS A 28 2.78 2.58 -21.87
C LYS A 28 1.31 2.79 -21.55
N PRO A 29 0.82 4.03 -21.50
CA PRO A 29 -0.56 4.31 -21.14
C PRO A 29 -1.54 3.76 -22.19
N LYS A 30 -2.60 3.16 -21.71
CA LYS A 30 -3.69 2.64 -22.53
C LYS A 30 -4.90 3.55 -22.53
N THR A 31 -5.10 4.30 -21.43
CA THR A 31 -6.24 5.20 -21.26
C THR A 31 -5.91 6.61 -21.73
N ALA A 32 -6.94 7.40 -22.05
CA ALA A 32 -6.78 8.81 -22.38
C ALA A 32 -6.15 9.62 -21.22
N LEU A 33 -6.59 9.33 -19.98
CA LEU A 33 -6.03 9.93 -18.78
C LEU A 33 -4.54 9.58 -18.60
N GLY A 34 -4.17 8.33 -18.83
CA GLY A 34 -2.76 7.89 -18.76
C GLY A 34 -1.87 8.62 -19.76
N LYS A 35 -2.36 8.87 -20.98
CA LYS A 35 -1.64 9.67 -21.99
C LYS A 35 -1.45 11.12 -21.54
N MET A 36 -2.51 11.76 -21.01
CA MET A 36 -2.45 13.13 -20.51
C MET A 36 -1.44 13.29 -19.36
N VAL A 37 -1.33 12.27 -18.50
CA VAL A 37 -0.34 12.26 -17.41
C VAL A 37 1.08 12.05 -17.95
N GLN A 38 1.25 11.15 -18.92
CA GLN A 38 2.56 10.92 -19.53
C GLN A 38 3.04 12.14 -20.34
N ASP A 39 2.13 12.83 -21.03
CA ASP A 39 2.41 14.06 -21.80
C ASP A 39 2.62 15.29 -20.89
N GLY A 40 2.47 15.15 -19.56
CA GLY A 40 2.65 16.25 -18.60
C GLY A 40 1.52 17.28 -18.60
N THR A 41 0.38 16.98 -19.24
CA THR A 41 -0.79 17.88 -19.25
C THR A 41 -1.48 17.91 -17.89
N ILE A 42 -1.41 16.81 -17.13
CA ILE A 42 -1.93 16.67 -15.78
C ILE A 42 -0.77 16.24 -14.90
N ASN A 43 -0.34 17.12 -14.01
CA ASN A 43 0.74 16.86 -13.05
C ASN A 43 0.24 16.66 -11.63
N ASP A 44 -0.98 17.14 -11.34
CA ASP A 44 -1.56 17.07 -10.01
C ASP A 44 -2.73 16.09 -9.96
N ILE A 45 -2.71 15.24 -8.94
CA ILE A 45 -3.81 14.28 -8.71
C ILE A 45 -5.12 14.98 -8.32
N ASP A 46 -5.03 16.17 -7.69
CA ASP A 46 -6.20 16.97 -7.35
C ASP A 46 -7.01 17.40 -8.58
N GLU A 47 -6.36 17.63 -9.72
CA GLU A 47 -7.06 17.93 -10.97
C GLU A 47 -7.92 16.75 -11.45
N ILE A 48 -7.42 15.52 -11.28
CA ILE A 48 -8.14 14.29 -11.63
C ILE A 48 -9.42 14.19 -10.80
N PHE A 49 -9.34 14.42 -9.48
CA PHE A 49 -10.50 14.38 -8.59
C PHE A 49 -11.47 15.53 -8.84
N ASN A 50 -10.98 16.75 -9.10
CA ASN A 50 -11.83 17.91 -9.36
C ASN A 50 -12.59 17.79 -10.69
N LYS A 51 -11.96 17.19 -11.71
CA LYS A 51 -12.59 16.91 -13.02
C LYS A 51 -13.44 15.64 -13.00
N GLY A 52 -13.40 14.86 -11.93
CA GLY A 52 -14.17 13.62 -11.77
C GLY A 52 -13.70 12.47 -12.66
N TYR A 53 -12.44 12.47 -13.09
CA TYR A 53 -11.90 11.36 -13.88
C TYR A 53 -11.69 10.12 -13.01
N GLN A 54 -12.04 8.96 -13.55
CA GLN A 54 -11.81 7.68 -12.89
C GLN A 54 -10.40 7.16 -13.24
N ILE A 55 -9.64 6.79 -12.23
CA ILE A 55 -8.32 6.18 -12.39
C ILE A 55 -8.51 4.72 -12.77
N MET A 56 -8.05 4.33 -13.97
CA MET A 56 -8.17 2.98 -14.51
C MET A 56 -6.82 2.25 -14.60
N GLU A 57 -5.72 2.95 -14.42
CA GLU A 57 -4.35 2.42 -14.43
C GLU A 57 -3.66 2.78 -13.12
N ALA A 58 -3.06 1.78 -12.46
CA ALA A 58 -2.37 1.97 -11.18
C ALA A 58 -1.10 2.82 -11.32
N GLU A 59 -0.47 2.72 -12.47
CA GLU A 59 0.77 3.43 -12.82
C GLU A 59 0.59 4.96 -12.85
N ILE A 60 -0.63 5.45 -13.10
CA ILE A 60 -0.95 6.88 -13.01
C ILE A 60 -0.69 7.40 -11.59
N VAL A 61 -1.09 6.61 -10.58
CA VAL A 61 -0.90 6.95 -9.18
C VAL A 61 0.57 6.90 -8.80
N ASP A 62 1.31 5.87 -9.27
CA ASP A 62 2.74 5.74 -9.02
C ASP A 62 3.55 6.90 -9.65
N HIS A 63 3.07 7.45 -10.79
CA HIS A 63 3.71 8.58 -11.45
C HIS A 63 3.42 9.93 -10.74
N LEU A 64 2.17 10.16 -10.35
CA LEU A 64 1.76 11.42 -9.72
C LEU A 64 2.11 11.48 -8.22
N LEU A 65 2.15 10.33 -7.54
CA LEU A 65 2.43 10.21 -6.11
C LEU A 65 3.56 9.21 -5.86
N PRO A 66 4.82 9.57 -6.09
CA PRO A 66 5.95 8.64 -5.92
C PRO A 66 6.16 8.21 -4.45
N ASN A 67 5.72 9.01 -3.49
CA ASN A 67 5.93 8.78 -2.05
C ASN A 67 4.71 8.10 -1.40
N MET A 68 4.21 7.01 -1.98
CA MET A 68 3.11 6.25 -1.41
C MET A 68 3.64 5.16 -0.47
N GLU A 69 3.15 5.18 0.75
CA GLU A 69 3.37 4.09 1.71
C GLU A 69 2.31 3.01 1.55
N GLU A 70 2.70 1.77 1.74
CA GLU A 70 1.83 0.60 1.59
C GLU A 70 1.83 -0.21 2.89
N ASP A 71 0.64 -0.54 3.38
CA ASP A 71 0.46 -1.41 4.54
C ASP A 71 -0.63 -2.46 4.31
N LEU A 72 -0.59 -3.52 5.09
CA LEU A 72 -1.50 -4.65 4.98
C LEU A 72 -2.32 -4.81 6.25
N LEU A 73 -3.63 -4.73 6.13
CA LEU A 73 -4.54 -4.86 7.25
C LEU A 73 -4.64 -6.30 7.77
N LEU A 74 -4.70 -6.45 9.08
CA LEU A 74 -4.83 -7.73 9.77
C LEU A 74 -6.28 -8.24 9.73
N ILE A 75 -6.71 -8.79 8.58
CA ILE A 75 -8.08 -9.27 8.34
C ILE A 75 -8.29 -10.75 8.63
N GLY A 76 -7.19 -11.51 8.73
CA GLY A 76 -7.24 -12.96 9.00
C GLY A 76 -7.36 -13.26 10.48
N GLN A 77 -7.94 -14.42 10.80
CA GLN A 77 -7.96 -14.96 12.16
C GLN A 77 -7.02 -16.14 12.26
N ALA A 78 -6.29 -16.26 13.38
CA ALA A 78 -5.59 -17.49 13.70
C ALA A 78 -6.63 -18.57 14.04
N LYS A 79 -6.47 -19.75 13.46
CA LYS A 79 -7.28 -20.93 13.83
C LYS A 79 -6.81 -21.42 15.20
N GLY A 80 -7.68 -21.36 16.19
CA GLY A 80 -7.43 -21.89 17.51
C GLY A 80 -8.71 -22.50 18.09
N LYS A 81 -8.56 -23.51 18.93
CA LYS A 81 -9.66 -24.22 19.57
C LYS A 81 -10.56 -23.28 20.40
N PHE A 82 -10.03 -22.18 20.89
CA PHE A 82 -10.70 -21.22 21.77
C PHE A 82 -10.95 -19.84 21.14
N GLY A 83 -10.82 -19.69 19.82
CA GLY A 83 -11.24 -18.49 19.08
C GLY A 83 -10.47 -17.18 19.33
N GLY A 84 -9.46 -17.17 20.21
CA GLY A 84 -8.73 -15.98 20.64
C GLY A 84 -7.34 -15.80 20.03
N GLY A 85 -7.11 -16.31 18.82
CA GLY A 85 -5.80 -16.21 18.18
C GLY A 85 -5.49 -14.82 17.63
N GLN A 86 -4.19 -14.50 17.58
CA GLN A 86 -3.67 -13.28 16.96
C GLN A 86 -4.19 -13.10 15.54
N ARG A 87 -4.60 -11.89 15.16
CA ARG A 87 -5.00 -11.56 13.81
C ARG A 87 -3.81 -11.67 12.86
N ARG A 88 -4.06 -12.13 11.64
CA ARG A 88 -3.05 -12.28 10.58
C ARG A 88 -3.41 -11.44 9.37
N ILE A 89 -2.42 -11.09 8.58
CA ILE A 89 -2.57 -10.32 7.33
C ILE A 89 -3.45 -11.10 6.34
N PHE A 90 -3.25 -12.41 6.24
CA PHE A 90 -3.95 -13.24 5.26
C PHE A 90 -5.18 -13.92 5.86
N LYS A 91 -6.33 -13.75 5.19
CA LYS A 91 -7.54 -14.54 5.48
C LYS A 91 -7.57 -15.72 4.52
N GLN A 92 -7.41 -16.93 5.07
CA GLN A 92 -7.53 -18.17 4.30
C GLN A 92 -9.00 -18.56 4.16
N THR A 93 -9.44 -18.80 2.94
CA THR A 93 -10.78 -19.31 2.60
C THR A 93 -10.64 -20.61 1.83
N GLN A 94 -11.57 -21.54 2.01
CA GLN A 94 -11.56 -22.82 1.32
C GLN A 94 -12.89 -23.01 0.60
N LYS A 95 -12.82 -23.54 -0.63
CA LYS A 95 -13.99 -24.02 -1.37
C LYS A 95 -13.86 -25.52 -1.55
N LYS A 96 -14.88 -26.27 -1.13
CA LYS A 96 -14.94 -27.71 -1.31
C LYS A 96 -15.29 -28.02 -2.77
N THR A 97 -14.51 -28.87 -3.41
CA THR A 97 -14.72 -29.32 -4.78
C THR A 97 -14.67 -30.86 -4.83
N LYS A 98 -15.07 -31.45 -5.95
CA LYS A 98 -15.00 -32.91 -6.17
C LYS A 98 -13.58 -33.47 -6.00
N GLU A 99 -12.56 -32.65 -6.35
CA GLU A 99 -11.12 -32.98 -6.29
C GLU A 99 -10.47 -32.66 -4.92
N GLY A 100 -11.25 -32.17 -3.95
CA GLY A 100 -10.75 -31.74 -2.65
C GLY A 100 -10.96 -30.25 -2.37
N ASN A 101 -10.29 -29.74 -1.33
CA ASN A 101 -10.46 -28.35 -0.91
C ASN A 101 -9.53 -27.41 -1.70
N LYS A 102 -10.10 -26.46 -2.43
CA LYS A 102 -9.34 -25.38 -3.08
C LYS A 102 -9.20 -24.21 -2.10
N ILE A 103 -7.95 -23.91 -1.74
CA ILE A 103 -7.59 -22.84 -0.81
C ILE A 103 -7.37 -21.54 -1.58
N HIS A 104 -7.82 -20.42 -1.00
CA HIS A 104 -7.54 -19.07 -1.49
C HIS A 104 -7.15 -18.17 -0.32
N PHE A 105 -6.21 -17.28 -0.58
CA PHE A 105 -5.79 -16.24 0.35
C PHE A 105 -6.41 -14.91 -0.05
N LYS A 106 -7.02 -14.20 0.91
CA LYS A 106 -7.55 -12.86 0.75
C LYS A 106 -6.71 -11.90 1.58
N VAL A 107 -6.37 -10.77 0.99
CA VAL A 107 -5.57 -9.69 1.60
C VAL A 107 -6.31 -8.38 1.42
N CYS A 108 -6.18 -7.47 2.37
CA CYS A 108 -6.59 -6.08 2.25
C CYS A 108 -5.34 -5.21 2.37
N ALA A 109 -5.06 -4.42 1.36
CA ALA A 109 -3.97 -3.46 1.34
C ALA A 109 -4.53 -2.04 1.46
N VAL A 110 -3.80 -1.20 2.16
CA VAL A 110 -4.03 0.25 2.24
C VAL A 110 -2.79 0.92 1.70
N ILE A 111 -2.97 1.94 0.91
CA ILE A 111 -1.91 2.82 0.42
C ILE A 111 -2.23 4.25 0.80
N GLY A 112 -1.22 5.07 1.02
CA GLY A 112 -1.45 6.47 1.36
C GLY A 112 -0.17 7.29 1.30
N ASN A 113 -0.32 8.60 1.10
CA ASN A 113 0.79 9.54 1.04
C ASN A 113 0.97 10.36 2.32
N ARG A 114 0.24 10.04 3.40
CA ARG A 114 0.14 10.83 4.65
C ARG A 114 -0.27 12.29 4.45
N ASN A 115 -0.62 12.69 3.24
CA ASN A 115 -0.99 14.06 2.88
C ASN A 115 -2.42 14.19 2.31
N GLY A 116 -3.32 13.29 2.68
CA GLY A 116 -4.74 13.40 2.36
C GLY A 116 -5.23 12.49 1.25
N PHE A 117 -4.39 11.61 0.68
CA PHE A 117 -4.84 10.60 -0.26
C PHE A 117 -4.67 9.21 0.34
N VAL A 118 -5.73 8.40 0.28
CA VAL A 118 -5.75 7.03 0.81
C VAL A 118 -6.48 6.14 -0.18
N GLY A 119 -5.92 4.96 -0.43
CA GLY A 119 -6.56 3.93 -1.24
C GLY A 119 -6.68 2.63 -0.47
N VAL A 120 -7.80 1.93 -0.63
CA VAL A 120 -8.03 0.63 -0.03
C VAL A 120 -8.41 -0.38 -1.10
N GLY A 121 -7.71 -1.51 -1.10
CA GLY A 121 -7.95 -2.56 -2.07
C GLY A 121 -7.94 -3.96 -1.47
N MET A 122 -8.70 -4.85 -2.09
CA MET A 122 -8.73 -6.26 -1.70
C MET A 122 -8.26 -7.13 -2.85
N GLY A 123 -7.34 -8.07 -2.54
CA GLY A 123 -6.85 -9.07 -3.47
C GLY A 123 -7.17 -10.49 -3.00
N LYS A 124 -7.45 -11.38 -3.95
CA LYS A 124 -7.66 -12.80 -3.70
C LYS A 124 -6.89 -13.63 -4.73
N SER A 125 -6.11 -14.62 -4.25
CA SER A 125 -5.39 -15.55 -5.12
C SER A 125 -5.22 -16.91 -4.46
N LYS A 126 -4.69 -17.89 -5.21
CA LYS A 126 -4.31 -19.21 -4.67
C LYS A 126 -3.08 -19.11 -3.78
N GLU A 127 -2.19 -18.16 -4.06
CA GLU A 127 -0.94 -17.91 -3.36
C GLU A 127 -0.98 -16.54 -2.65
N THR A 128 -0.10 -16.36 -1.67
CA THR A 128 -0.06 -15.16 -0.83
C THR A 128 0.51 -13.95 -1.55
N VAL A 129 1.60 -14.13 -2.32
CA VAL A 129 2.28 -13.04 -3.04
C VAL A 129 1.35 -12.41 -4.09
N PRO A 130 0.78 -13.16 -5.06
CA PRO A 130 -0.11 -12.56 -6.05
C PRO A 130 -1.43 -12.03 -5.45
N ALA A 131 -1.84 -12.52 -4.26
CA ALA A 131 -2.98 -11.93 -3.55
C ALA A 131 -2.64 -10.52 -3.03
N ARG A 132 -1.41 -10.32 -2.52
CA ARG A 132 -0.90 -9.03 -2.06
C ARG A 132 -0.80 -8.03 -3.22
N ASP A 133 -0.18 -8.44 -4.33
CA ASP A 133 0.00 -7.58 -5.50
C ASP A 133 -1.34 -7.13 -6.09
N LYS A 134 -2.32 -8.02 -6.18
CA LYS A 134 -3.68 -7.68 -6.57
C LYS A 134 -4.34 -6.70 -5.60
N ALA A 135 -4.11 -6.85 -4.29
CA ALA A 135 -4.67 -5.94 -3.31
C ALA A 135 -4.07 -4.53 -3.44
N LYS A 136 -2.75 -4.43 -3.61
CA LYS A 136 -2.04 -3.18 -3.82
C LYS A 136 -2.49 -2.48 -5.11
N HIS A 137 -2.57 -3.22 -6.21
CA HIS A 137 -3.08 -2.69 -7.48
C HIS A 137 -4.53 -2.18 -7.34
N ALA A 138 -5.41 -2.94 -6.70
CA ALA A 138 -6.78 -2.51 -6.45
C ALA A 138 -6.85 -1.28 -5.52
N ALA A 139 -5.93 -1.15 -4.56
CA ALA A 139 -5.86 0.02 -3.69
C ALA A 139 -5.48 1.30 -4.45
N ARG A 140 -4.55 1.21 -5.42
CA ARG A 140 -4.19 2.34 -6.29
C ARG A 140 -5.35 2.81 -7.16
N LEU A 141 -6.14 1.87 -7.69
CA LEU A 141 -7.32 2.22 -8.50
C LEU A 141 -8.45 2.84 -7.67
N ASN A 142 -8.53 2.51 -6.38
CA ASN A 142 -9.55 3.01 -5.45
C ASN A 142 -9.01 4.13 -4.55
N LEU A 143 -8.21 5.02 -5.09
CA LEU A 143 -7.70 6.16 -4.36
C LEU A 143 -8.82 7.17 -4.11
N ILE A 144 -8.88 7.70 -2.89
CA ILE A 144 -9.83 8.73 -2.46
C ILE A 144 -9.09 9.90 -1.81
N ARG A 145 -9.64 11.09 -1.95
CA ARG A 145 -9.20 12.27 -1.21
C ARG A 145 -9.91 12.33 0.13
N VAL A 146 -9.15 12.32 1.21
CA VAL A 146 -9.67 12.47 2.56
C VAL A 146 -9.89 13.95 2.85
N ARG A 147 -11.14 14.33 3.18
CA ARG A 147 -11.44 15.67 3.64
C ARG A 147 -11.00 15.79 5.10
N ARG A 148 -9.98 16.58 5.33
CA ARG A 148 -9.55 16.93 6.68
C ARG A 148 -10.37 18.12 7.16
N GLY A 149 -10.80 18.11 8.43
CA GLY A 149 -11.62 19.16 9.01
C GLY A 149 -10.88 20.49 9.08
N CYS A 150 -11.02 21.29 8.03
CA CYS A 150 -10.73 22.71 8.03
C CYS A 150 -12.06 23.44 8.14
N GLY A 151 -12.23 24.31 9.11
CA GLY A 151 -13.41 25.17 9.19
C GLY A 151 -14.24 25.05 10.45
N SER A 152 -13.82 24.27 11.45
CA SER A 152 -14.30 24.50 12.80
C SER A 152 -13.60 25.73 13.39
N TRP A 153 -14.31 26.54 14.17
CA TRP A 153 -13.74 27.69 14.89
C TRP A 153 -12.55 27.30 15.80
N GLU A 154 -12.45 26.03 16.21
CA GLU A 154 -11.37 25.46 17.01
C GLU A 154 -10.13 25.10 16.19
N ALA A 155 -10.32 24.73 14.91
CA ALA A 155 -9.23 24.27 14.06
C ALA A 155 -8.48 25.40 13.32
N GLY A 156 -8.98 26.62 13.36
CA GLY A 156 -8.44 27.74 12.56
C GLY A 156 -8.56 27.52 11.06
N ALA A 157 -8.88 28.56 10.30
CA ALA A 157 -9.13 28.47 8.85
C ALA A 157 -7.88 28.13 8.02
N THR A 158 -6.68 28.11 8.60
CA THR A 158 -5.41 28.07 7.88
C THR A 158 -4.63 26.76 8.00
N GLU A 159 -5.00 25.88 8.94
CA GLU A 159 -4.25 24.63 9.14
C GLU A 159 -5.10 23.39 8.80
N PRO A 160 -4.90 22.80 7.61
CA PRO A 160 -5.66 21.62 7.18
C PRO A 160 -5.36 20.35 7.98
N ASN A 161 -4.38 20.39 8.88
CA ASN A 161 -3.92 19.23 9.64
C ASN A 161 -4.45 19.17 11.08
N SER A 162 -5.03 20.22 11.59
CA SER A 162 -5.65 20.24 12.92
C SER A 162 -7.08 19.73 12.83
N ILE A 163 -7.28 18.42 12.98
CA ILE A 163 -8.62 17.85 13.19
C ILE A 163 -8.80 17.77 14.70
N PRO A 164 -9.75 18.47 15.29
CA PRO A 164 -10.17 18.15 16.66
C PRO A 164 -10.85 16.78 16.63
N PHE A 165 -10.35 15.85 17.40
CA PHE A 165 -10.97 14.56 17.67
C PHE A 165 -12.01 14.71 18.78
#